data_24317335a226220b79d54b05cc175275
#
_entry.id   24317335a226220b79d54b05cc175275
#
_cell.length_a   1.000
_cell.length_b   1.000
_cell.length_c   1.000
_cell.angle_alpha   90.00
_cell.angle_beta   90.00
_cell.angle_gamma   90.00
#
_symmetry.space_group_name_H-M   'P 1'
#
loop_
_entity.id
_entity.type
_entity.pdbx_description
1 polymer ?
#
loop_
_entity_poly.entity_id
_entity_poly.type
_entity_poly.pdbx_seq_one_letter_code
_entity_poly.pdbx_strand_id
1 'polypeptide(L)'
;MRKLLRLWRALERIPGLLAVPEVWRQECGEDFDYARPYLQPTDRIGGRYPCPNSFSGCPRRIIDYGEDEFAAICQDEHKRCERVPLTRREALIHRLDLAGLLQPVLRAASIRPQSVAQHAPGVWVAGLSAQAHSRNFPVYFLLAHSVSTHRAAVERLLLDISDSFLLVLPTNQFRTVETEARLRDRRVECLCLVDQVLVDEHGEFRWEGVVETRRAAGEPGPVPRSVGGQAAVAAVKEYIKARGLSQTQFSIQAGVSERTLRNFLTNGKMRRSSLDGLAKAMGLSLEQLLRGELPVSLKSPRGR
;
A
#
# COMPACT_ATOMS: atom_id res chain seq x y z
N MET A 1 4.52 6.15 -27.44
CA MET A 1 4.19 5.91 -26.00
C MET A 1 2.99 6.74 -25.61
N ARG A 2 2.03 6.16 -24.90
CA ARG A 2 0.74 6.80 -24.54
C ARG A 2 0.42 6.57 -23.07
N LYS A 3 -0.17 7.57 -22.40
CA LYS A 3 -0.68 7.45 -21.02
C LYS A 3 -2.09 6.83 -21.02
N LEU A 4 -2.37 5.99 -20.04
CA LEU A 4 -3.67 5.33 -19.85
C LEU A 4 -4.52 6.07 -18.81
N LEU A 5 -4.83 7.34 -19.10
CA LEU A 5 -5.52 8.22 -18.15
C LEU A 5 -6.90 7.72 -17.75
N ARG A 6 -7.66 7.22 -18.73
CA ARG A 6 -9.03 6.78 -18.51
C ARG A 6 -9.10 5.43 -17.79
N LEU A 7 -8.17 4.52 -18.10
CA LEU A 7 -8.10 3.23 -17.40
C LEU A 7 -7.91 3.42 -15.90
N TRP A 8 -6.91 4.22 -15.49
CA TRP A 8 -6.63 4.42 -14.06
C TRP A 8 -7.77 5.13 -13.32
N ARG A 9 -8.44 6.08 -13.98
CA ARG A 9 -9.65 6.72 -13.44
C ARG A 9 -10.83 5.78 -13.35
N ALA A 10 -10.99 4.86 -14.30
CA ALA A 10 -12.07 3.88 -14.30
C ALA A 10 -11.99 2.96 -13.08
N LEU A 11 -10.77 2.61 -12.62
CA LEU A 11 -10.61 1.83 -11.38
C LEU A 11 -11.23 2.53 -10.18
N GLU A 12 -11.07 3.85 -10.08
CA GLU A 12 -11.61 4.65 -8.97
C GLU A 12 -13.10 4.97 -9.11
N ARG A 13 -13.67 4.86 -10.33
CA ARG A 13 -15.07 5.15 -10.60
C ARG A 13 -15.99 3.95 -10.56
N ILE A 14 -15.45 2.74 -10.83
CA ILE A 14 -16.23 1.50 -10.85
C ILE A 14 -16.15 0.82 -9.48
N PRO A 15 -17.22 0.90 -8.66
CA PRO A 15 -17.21 0.35 -7.31
C PRO A 15 -16.97 -1.16 -7.30
N GLY A 16 -16.03 -1.60 -6.45
CA GLY A 16 -15.68 -3.02 -6.32
C GLY A 16 -15.08 -3.64 -7.58
N LEU A 17 -14.75 -2.82 -8.61
CA LEU A 17 -14.25 -3.27 -9.91
C LEU A 17 -15.21 -4.24 -10.62
N LEU A 18 -16.52 -4.00 -10.45
CA LEU A 18 -17.60 -4.86 -10.93
C LEU A 18 -18.58 -4.03 -11.77
N ALA A 19 -18.67 -4.29 -13.07
CA ALA A 19 -19.62 -3.65 -13.96
C ALA A 19 -19.88 -4.50 -15.22
N VAL A 20 -20.94 -4.20 -15.96
CA VAL A 20 -21.15 -4.77 -17.30
C VAL A 20 -20.09 -4.22 -18.26
N PRO A 21 -19.74 -4.97 -19.34
CA PRO A 21 -18.66 -4.58 -20.26
C PRO A 21 -18.81 -3.17 -20.84
N GLU A 22 -20.04 -2.73 -21.08
CA GLU A 22 -20.30 -1.41 -21.65
C GLU A 22 -19.98 -0.26 -20.68
N VAL A 23 -20.17 -0.46 -19.36
CA VAL A 23 -19.72 0.51 -18.35
C VAL A 23 -18.19 0.60 -18.37
N TRP A 24 -17.49 -0.54 -18.42
CA TRP A 24 -16.05 -0.56 -18.56
C TRP A 24 -15.58 0.15 -19.82
N ARG A 25 -16.25 -0.09 -20.97
CA ARG A 25 -15.91 0.57 -22.24
C ARG A 25 -16.13 2.08 -22.16
N GLN A 26 -17.22 2.53 -21.56
CA GLN A 26 -17.54 3.94 -21.39
C GLN A 26 -16.53 4.66 -20.47
N GLU A 27 -16.20 4.07 -19.32
CA GLU A 27 -15.29 4.66 -18.37
C GLU A 27 -13.81 4.65 -18.86
N CYS A 28 -13.38 3.53 -19.44
CA CYS A 28 -12.03 3.41 -19.99
C CYS A 28 -11.88 4.15 -21.34
N GLY A 29 -12.98 4.33 -22.10
CA GLY A 29 -12.93 4.97 -23.43
C GLY A 29 -11.90 4.31 -24.34
N GLU A 30 -10.99 5.11 -24.88
CA GLU A 30 -9.91 4.63 -25.76
C GLU A 30 -8.91 3.69 -25.07
N ASP A 31 -8.89 3.63 -23.74
CA ASP A 31 -8.02 2.73 -22.97
C ASP A 31 -8.67 1.35 -22.73
N PHE A 32 -9.89 1.12 -23.24
CA PHE A 32 -10.65 -0.10 -22.95
C PHE A 32 -9.94 -1.38 -23.37
N ASP A 33 -9.23 -1.36 -24.50
CA ASP A 33 -8.54 -2.54 -25.02
C ASP A 33 -7.42 -3.02 -24.09
N TYR A 34 -6.87 -2.13 -23.25
CA TYR A 34 -5.89 -2.48 -22.21
C TYR A 34 -6.54 -3.04 -20.93
N ALA A 35 -7.81 -2.69 -20.65
CA ALA A 35 -8.56 -3.29 -19.54
C ALA A 35 -9.17 -4.65 -19.89
N ARG A 36 -9.63 -4.79 -21.15
CA ARG A 36 -10.41 -5.92 -21.65
C ARG A 36 -9.80 -7.30 -21.37
N PRO A 37 -8.48 -7.53 -21.53
CA PRO A 37 -7.86 -8.84 -21.25
C PRO A 37 -8.00 -9.28 -19.79
N TYR A 38 -8.20 -8.33 -18.87
CA TYR A 38 -8.31 -8.57 -17.43
C TYR A 38 -9.76 -8.60 -16.93
N LEU A 39 -10.75 -8.45 -17.83
CA LEU A 39 -12.17 -8.49 -17.47
C LEU A 39 -12.68 -9.94 -17.53
N GLN A 40 -13.04 -10.49 -16.38
CA GLN A 40 -13.56 -11.83 -16.22
C GLN A 40 -15.07 -11.79 -15.99
N PRO A 41 -15.87 -12.50 -16.79
CA PRO A 41 -17.31 -12.59 -16.56
C PRO A 41 -17.59 -13.29 -15.24
N THR A 42 -18.62 -12.80 -14.53
CA THR A 42 -19.18 -13.46 -13.35
C THR A 42 -20.47 -14.19 -13.76
N ASP A 43 -21.10 -14.87 -12.81
CA ASP A 43 -22.41 -15.52 -12.96
C ASP A 43 -23.59 -14.54 -12.76
N ARG A 44 -23.32 -13.27 -12.47
CA ARG A 44 -24.33 -12.27 -12.09
C ARG A 44 -24.73 -11.39 -13.26
N ILE A 45 -26.02 -11.21 -13.46
CA ILE A 45 -26.57 -10.24 -14.40
C ILE A 45 -26.50 -8.83 -13.80
N GLY A 46 -26.10 -7.86 -14.62
CA GLY A 46 -26.06 -6.45 -14.24
C GLY A 46 -27.46 -5.85 -14.09
N GLY A 47 -27.64 -4.96 -13.13
CA GLY A 47 -28.91 -4.26 -12.96
C GLY A 47 -29.06 -3.02 -13.85
N ARG A 48 -27.95 -2.46 -14.32
CA ARG A 48 -27.91 -1.19 -15.07
C ARG A 48 -27.03 -1.30 -16.30
N TYR A 49 -27.44 -0.59 -17.35
CA TYR A 49 -26.71 -0.48 -18.61
C TYR A 49 -26.57 1.00 -18.99
N PRO A 50 -25.43 1.47 -19.43
CA PRO A 50 -25.24 2.88 -19.76
C PRO A 50 -26.12 3.30 -20.95
N CYS A 51 -26.57 4.55 -20.93
CA CYS A 51 -27.29 5.14 -22.03
C CYS A 51 -26.37 5.96 -22.92
N PRO A 52 -26.32 5.74 -24.25
CA PRO A 52 -25.50 6.54 -25.16
C PRO A 52 -25.92 8.02 -25.19
N ASN A 53 -27.19 8.31 -24.89
CA ASN A 53 -27.68 9.68 -24.76
C ASN A 53 -27.36 10.24 -23.37
N SER A 54 -26.08 10.48 -23.12
CA SER A 54 -25.52 10.86 -21.81
C SER A 54 -26.12 12.15 -21.19
N PHE A 55 -26.76 13.00 -21.97
CA PHE A 55 -27.37 14.23 -21.47
C PHE A 55 -28.57 14.02 -20.53
N SER A 56 -29.21 12.85 -20.57
CA SER A 56 -30.37 12.56 -19.73
C SER A 56 -30.06 11.86 -18.42
N GLY A 57 -28.81 11.40 -18.24
CA GLY A 57 -28.42 10.58 -17.07
C GLY A 57 -29.25 9.30 -16.89
N CYS A 58 -30.02 8.92 -17.91
CA CYS A 58 -30.97 7.81 -17.87
C CYS A 58 -30.22 6.49 -17.71
N PRO A 59 -30.28 5.84 -16.54
CA PRO A 59 -29.77 4.49 -16.41
C PRO A 59 -30.78 3.54 -17.04
N ARG A 60 -30.40 2.82 -18.08
CA ARG A 60 -31.19 1.71 -18.60
C ARG A 60 -31.15 0.56 -17.59
N ARG A 61 -32.29 -0.09 -17.42
CA ARG A 61 -32.38 -1.33 -16.64
C ARG A 61 -32.18 -2.52 -17.56
N ILE A 62 -31.34 -3.50 -17.13
CA ILE A 62 -31.25 -4.79 -17.80
C ILE A 62 -32.43 -5.64 -17.36
N ILE A 63 -33.19 -6.15 -18.32
CA ILE A 63 -34.28 -7.09 -18.11
C ILE A 63 -33.88 -8.43 -18.70
N ASP A 64 -34.08 -9.48 -17.92
CA ASP A 64 -33.93 -10.87 -18.31
C ASP A 64 -35.35 -11.38 -18.69
N TYR A 65 -35.53 -11.82 -19.93
CA TYR A 65 -36.77 -12.38 -20.42
C TYR A 65 -36.82 -13.90 -20.39
N GLY A 66 -35.74 -14.53 -19.92
CA GLY A 66 -35.53 -15.97 -20.01
C GLY A 66 -34.93 -16.39 -21.35
N GLU A 67 -34.58 -17.68 -21.46
CA GLU A 67 -34.02 -18.29 -22.69
C GLU A 67 -32.80 -17.53 -23.27
N ASP A 68 -31.96 -16.95 -22.37
CA ASP A 68 -30.82 -16.10 -22.75
C ASP A 68 -31.17 -14.82 -23.53
N GLU A 69 -32.44 -14.39 -23.48
CA GLU A 69 -32.90 -13.11 -24.06
C GLU A 69 -32.75 -11.99 -22.99
N PHE A 70 -31.93 -10.99 -23.28
CA PHE A 70 -31.72 -9.83 -22.42
C PHE A 70 -31.96 -8.54 -23.22
N ALA A 71 -32.40 -7.50 -22.52
CA ALA A 71 -32.45 -6.17 -23.11
C ALA A 71 -32.23 -5.06 -22.08
N ALA A 72 -31.60 -3.97 -22.51
CA ALA A 72 -31.49 -2.73 -21.76
C ALA A 72 -32.63 -1.77 -22.10
N ILE A 73 -33.47 -1.48 -21.12
CA ILE A 73 -34.70 -0.67 -21.29
C ILE A 73 -34.51 0.67 -20.58
N CYS A 74 -34.87 1.75 -21.29
CA CYS A 74 -34.88 3.10 -20.77
C CYS A 74 -35.84 3.22 -19.58
N GLN A 75 -35.35 3.87 -18.50
CA GLN A 75 -36.16 4.17 -17.31
C GLN A 75 -36.69 5.60 -17.28
N ASP A 76 -36.45 6.38 -18.33
CA ASP A 76 -37.05 7.72 -18.48
C ASP A 76 -38.55 7.59 -18.67
N GLU A 77 -39.34 8.42 -18.00
CA GLU A 77 -40.79 8.48 -18.10
C GLU A 77 -41.28 8.64 -19.56
N HIS A 78 -40.52 9.37 -20.36
CA HIS A 78 -40.81 9.61 -21.78
C HIS A 78 -40.27 8.51 -22.71
N LYS A 79 -39.58 7.49 -22.20
CA LYS A 79 -39.03 6.36 -22.97
C LYS A 79 -38.32 6.78 -24.28
N ARG A 80 -37.54 7.85 -24.22
CA ARG A 80 -36.91 8.48 -25.39
C ARG A 80 -35.80 7.62 -26.05
N CYS A 81 -35.40 6.54 -25.41
CA CYS A 81 -34.33 5.69 -25.91
C CYS A 81 -34.88 4.33 -26.32
N GLU A 82 -34.50 3.87 -27.50
CA GLU A 82 -34.86 2.54 -27.98
C GLU A 82 -34.36 1.42 -27.06
N ARG A 83 -35.08 0.30 -27.03
CA ARG A 83 -34.64 -0.95 -26.41
C ARG A 83 -33.37 -1.40 -27.09
N VAL A 84 -32.35 -1.78 -26.29
CA VAL A 84 -31.12 -2.37 -26.81
C VAL A 84 -31.12 -3.86 -26.47
N PRO A 85 -31.17 -4.76 -27.48
CA PRO A 85 -31.01 -6.18 -27.24
C PRO A 85 -29.57 -6.44 -26.75
N LEU A 86 -29.41 -7.33 -25.80
CA LEU A 86 -28.13 -7.70 -25.24
C LEU A 86 -27.95 -9.20 -25.34
N THR A 87 -26.73 -9.61 -25.63
CA THR A 87 -26.30 -11.00 -25.41
C THR A 87 -26.10 -11.25 -23.91
N ARG A 88 -26.15 -12.51 -23.48
CA ARG A 88 -25.87 -12.87 -22.09
C ARG A 88 -24.53 -12.30 -21.62
N ARG A 89 -23.49 -12.36 -22.46
CA ARG A 89 -22.16 -11.82 -22.15
C ARG A 89 -22.17 -10.32 -21.88
N GLU A 90 -22.98 -9.55 -22.61
CA GLU A 90 -23.10 -8.10 -22.41
C GLU A 90 -23.94 -7.76 -21.18
N ALA A 91 -24.87 -8.63 -20.80
CA ALA A 91 -25.70 -8.48 -19.60
C ALA A 91 -24.97 -8.89 -18.32
N LEU A 92 -23.95 -9.77 -18.40
CA LEU A 92 -23.19 -10.23 -17.23
C LEU A 92 -22.30 -9.13 -16.66
N ILE A 93 -22.20 -9.11 -15.34
CA ILE A 93 -21.18 -8.31 -14.64
C ILE A 93 -19.81 -8.94 -14.91
N HIS A 94 -18.86 -8.11 -15.29
CA HIS A 94 -17.45 -8.49 -15.39
C HIS A 94 -16.68 -7.90 -14.22
N ARG A 95 -15.83 -8.71 -13.62
CA ARG A 95 -14.89 -8.32 -12.57
C ARG A 95 -13.53 -8.10 -13.19
N LEU A 96 -12.88 -6.99 -12.84
CA LEU A 96 -11.49 -6.78 -13.21
C LEU A 96 -10.59 -7.69 -12.36
N ASP A 97 -9.74 -8.46 -13.02
CA ASP A 97 -8.62 -9.14 -12.40
C ASP A 97 -7.51 -8.10 -12.09
N LEU A 98 -7.64 -7.48 -10.93
CA LEU A 98 -6.69 -6.46 -10.47
C LEU A 98 -5.27 -7.01 -10.36
N ALA A 99 -5.13 -8.27 -9.93
CA ALA A 99 -3.82 -8.91 -9.80
C ALA A 99 -3.17 -9.09 -11.16
N GLY A 100 -3.92 -9.60 -12.14
CA GLY A 100 -3.46 -9.75 -13.52
C GLY A 100 -3.03 -8.43 -14.13
N LEU A 101 -3.81 -7.36 -13.94
CA LEU A 101 -3.49 -6.02 -14.44
C LEU A 101 -2.24 -5.43 -13.77
N LEU A 102 -2.13 -5.53 -12.45
CA LEU A 102 -1.01 -4.92 -11.71
C LEU A 102 0.33 -5.63 -11.95
N GLN A 103 0.34 -6.93 -12.21
CA GLN A 103 1.60 -7.68 -12.41
C GLN A 103 2.52 -7.09 -13.50
N PRO A 104 2.07 -6.89 -14.75
CA PRO A 104 2.92 -6.33 -15.81
C PRO A 104 3.31 -4.87 -15.50
N VAL A 105 2.42 -4.08 -14.90
CA VAL A 105 2.69 -2.70 -14.49
C VAL A 105 3.82 -2.64 -13.45
N LEU A 106 3.75 -3.47 -12.41
CA LEU A 106 4.76 -3.52 -11.36
C LEU A 106 6.11 -4.04 -11.88
N ARG A 107 6.10 -5.00 -12.81
CA ARG A 107 7.34 -5.45 -13.47
C ARG A 107 7.99 -4.32 -14.26
N ALA A 108 7.21 -3.53 -14.99
CA ALA A 108 7.72 -2.35 -15.71
C ALA A 108 8.39 -1.34 -14.77
N ALA A 109 7.89 -1.21 -13.54
CA ALA A 109 8.48 -0.39 -12.46
C ALA A 109 9.66 -1.06 -11.74
N SER A 110 10.16 -2.22 -12.21
CA SER A 110 11.19 -3.02 -11.52
C SER A 110 10.78 -3.44 -10.09
N ILE A 111 9.48 -3.49 -9.81
CA ILE A 111 8.91 -4.01 -8.58
C ILE A 111 8.66 -5.51 -8.78
N ARG A 112 9.13 -6.35 -7.85
CA ARG A 112 8.84 -7.78 -7.88
C ARG A 112 7.39 -8.00 -7.44
N PRO A 113 6.47 -8.39 -8.36
CA PRO A 113 5.10 -8.67 -7.97
C PRO A 113 5.06 -9.84 -6.97
N GLN A 114 4.18 -9.74 -6.00
CA GLN A 114 3.79 -10.85 -5.14
C GLN A 114 2.35 -11.28 -5.46
N SER A 115 1.88 -12.36 -4.82
CA SER A 115 0.46 -12.68 -4.84
C SER A 115 -0.30 -11.48 -4.29
N VAL A 116 -1.10 -10.83 -5.12
CA VAL A 116 -1.89 -9.66 -4.72
C VAL A 116 -2.94 -10.13 -3.72
N ALA A 117 -2.71 -9.82 -2.45
CA ALA A 117 -3.60 -10.16 -1.35
C ALA A 117 -4.18 -8.89 -0.72
N GLN A 118 -5.47 -8.92 -0.42
CA GLN A 118 -6.12 -7.80 0.23
C GLN A 118 -5.62 -7.69 1.69
N HIS A 119 -5.03 -6.56 2.02
CA HIS A 119 -4.55 -6.24 3.37
C HIS A 119 -5.66 -5.62 4.23
N ALA A 120 -6.42 -4.71 3.62
CA ALA A 120 -7.57 -4.03 4.21
C ALA A 120 -8.54 -3.62 3.10
N PRO A 121 -9.77 -3.18 3.41
CA PRO A 121 -10.68 -2.65 2.40
C PRO A 121 -10.01 -1.56 1.55
N GLY A 122 -9.96 -1.77 0.24
CA GLY A 122 -9.32 -0.86 -0.71
C GLY A 122 -7.79 -0.87 -0.71
N VAL A 123 -7.14 -1.77 0.02
CA VAL A 123 -5.67 -1.88 0.11
C VAL A 123 -5.22 -3.30 -0.16
N TRP A 124 -4.26 -3.45 -1.05
CA TRP A 124 -3.65 -4.74 -1.40
C TRP A 124 -2.13 -4.71 -1.23
N VAL A 125 -1.55 -5.80 -0.75
CA VAL A 125 -0.11 -6.06 -0.89
C VAL A 125 0.14 -6.39 -2.34
N ALA A 126 0.94 -5.59 -3.03
CA ALA A 126 1.15 -5.72 -4.48
C ALA A 126 2.51 -6.33 -4.83
N GLY A 127 3.53 -6.09 -4.02
CA GLY A 127 4.86 -6.58 -4.32
C GLY A 127 5.94 -6.15 -3.35
N LEU A 128 7.17 -6.34 -3.77
CA LEU A 128 8.37 -5.87 -3.08
C LEU A 128 9.20 -5.03 -4.05
N SER A 129 9.54 -3.82 -3.67
CA SER A 129 10.50 -2.99 -4.39
C SER A 129 11.92 -3.39 -3.99
N ALA A 130 12.74 -3.78 -4.97
CA ALA A 130 14.16 -4.03 -4.77
C ALA A 130 14.90 -2.70 -4.92
N GLN A 131 15.40 -2.15 -3.83
CA GLN A 131 16.34 -1.03 -3.89
C GLN A 131 17.79 -1.50 -4.06
N ALA A 132 18.61 -0.66 -4.69
CA ALA A 132 20.01 -0.93 -5.03
C ALA A 132 20.93 -1.29 -3.84
N HIS A 133 20.44 -1.22 -2.59
CA HIS A 133 21.23 -1.41 -1.37
C HIS A 133 20.55 -2.30 -0.31
N SER A 134 20.01 -3.46 -0.71
CA SER A 134 19.66 -4.60 0.18
C SER A 134 18.38 -4.52 1.02
N ARG A 135 17.46 -3.58 0.86
CA ARG A 135 16.17 -3.62 1.54
C ARG A 135 15.02 -3.72 0.55
N ASN A 136 14.27 -4.82 0.66
CA ASN A 136 12.98 -4.95 0.00
C ASN A 136 11.93 -4.17 0.79
N PHE A 137 11.31 -3.17 0.18
CA PHE A 137 10.18 -2.46 0.77
C PHE A 137 8.88 -3.10 0.30
N PRO A 138 7.92 -3.33 1.19
CA PRO A 138 6.60 -3.74 0.78
C PRO A 138 5.94 -2.65 -0.06
N VAL A 139 5.28 -3.07 -1.12
CA VAL A 139 4.52 -2.20 -2.02
C VAL A 139 3.04 -2.46 -1.79
N TYR A 140 2.30 -1.41 -1.45
CA TYR A 140 0.85 -1.47 -1.30
C TYR A 140 0.19 -0.75 -2.46
N PHE A 141 -0.86 -1.33 -2.99
CA PHE A 141 -1.77 -0.67 -3.93
C PHE A 141 -3.01 -0.24 -3.16
N LEU A 142 -3.37 1.04 -3.28
CA LEU A 142 -4.55 1.60 -2.65
C LEU A 142 -5.53 2.09 -3.73
N LEU A 143 -6.75 1.58 -3.67
CA LEU A 143 -7.88 1.98 -4.49
C LEU A 143 -8.95 2.60 -3.60
N ALA A 144 -9.29 3.84 -3.86
CA ALA A 144 -10.34 4.56 -3.17
C ALA A 144 -11.37 5.08 -4.18
N HIS A 145 -12.60 5.26 -3.71
CA HIS A 145 -13.69 5.81 -4.52
C HIS A 145 -14.16 7.19 -4.00
N SER A 146 -13.51 7.69 -2.95
CA SER A 146 -13.78 9.00 -2.35
C SER A 146 -12.61 9.46 -1.48
N VAL A 147 -12.59 10.75 -1.15
CA VAL A 147 -11.61 11.32 -0.22
C VAL A 147 -11.67 10.65 1.17
N SER A 148 -12.87 10.33 1.66
CA SER A 148 -13.05 9.68 2.97
C SER A 148 -12.50 8.26 2.99
N THR A 149 -12.77 7.47 1.95
CA THR A 149 -12.22 6.09 1.85
C THR A 149 -10.70 6.09 1.67
N HIS A 150 -10.15 7.06 0.90
CA HIS A 150 -8.72 7.25 0.77
C HIS A 150 -8.06 7.57 2.12
N ARG A 151 -8.63 8.55 2.87
CA ARG A 151 -8.12 8.93 4.19
C ARG A 151 -8.13 7.74 5.15
N ALA A 152 -9.24 7.04 5.26
CA ALA A 152 -9.37 5.88 6.16
C ALA A 152 -8.36 4.77 5.82
N ALA A 153 -8.13 4.50 4.53
CA ALA A 153 -7.16 3.51 4.09
C ALA A 153 -5.72 3.93 4.42
N VAL A 154 -5.36 5.21 4.21
CA VAL A 154 -4.04 5.74 4.58
C VAL A 154 -3.83 5.67 6.09
N GLU A 155 -4.80 6.09 6.90
CA GLU A 155 -4.71 6.02 8.35
C GLU A 155 -4.51 4.59 8.83
N ARG A 156 -5.25 3.65 8.26
CA ARG A 156 -5.11 2.23 8.57
C ARG A 156 -3.72 1.70 8.24
N LEU A 157 -3.19 2.00 7.05
CA LEU A 157 -1.85 1.61 6.65
C LEU A 157 -0.78 2.16 7.62
N LEU A 158 -0.90 3.44 8.00
CA LEU A 158 0.03 4.09 8.91
C LEU A 158 -0.02 3.54 10.35
N LEU A 159 -1.16 2.98 10.77
CA LEU A 159 -1.32 2.29 12.05
C LEU A 159 -0.75 0.87 12.02
N ASP A 160 -1.04 0.12 10.96
CA ASP A 160 -0.68 -1.29 10.84
C ASP A 160 0.80 -1.51 10.49
N ILE A 161 1.41 -0.55 9.78
CA ILE A 161 2.76 -0.69 9.23
C ILE A 161 3.69 0.33 9.87
N SER A 162 4.63 -0.16 10.66
CA SER A 162 5.65 0.67 11.32
C SER A 162 6.87 0.95 10.44
N ASP A 163 7.16 0.09 9.48
CA ASP A 163 8.30 0.19 8.57
C ASP A 163 7.96 1.06 7.34
N SER A 164 8.98 1.53 6.63
CA SER A 164 8.80 2.25 5.36
C SER A 164 8.18 1.33 4.31
N PHE A 165 7.29 1.88 3.50
CA PHE A 165 6.64 1.18 2.40
C PHE A 165 6.45 2.12 1.20
N LEU A 166 6.16 1.54 0.05
CA LEU A 166 5.79 2.25 -1.17
C LEU A 166 4.27 2.15 -1.36
N LEU A 167 3.62 3.27 -1.62
CA LEU A 167 2.19 3.34 -1.89
C LEU A 167 1.95 3.63 -3.36
N VAL A 168 1.26 2.72 -4.05
CA VAL A 168 0.86 2.88 -5.46
C VAL A 168 -0.62 3.23 -5.52
N LEU A 169 -0.95 4.26 -6.26
CA LEU A 169 -2.31 4.78 -6.45
C LEU A 169 -2.65 4.77 -7.93
N PRO A 170 -3.92 4.54 -8.33
CA PRO A 170 -4.34 4.74 -9.71
C PRO A 170 -4.12 6.19 -10.16
N THR A 171 -4.64 7.13 -9.38
CA THR A 171 -4.51 8.57 -9.61
C THR A 171 -4.23 9.32 -8.29
N ASN A 172 -4.05 10.63 -8.38
CA ASN A 172 -3.94 11.53 -7.21
C ASN A 172 -5.28 12.20 -6.84
N GLN A 173 -6.39 11.80 -7.46
CA GLN A 173 -7.68 12.48 -7.36
C GLN A 173 -8.21 12.62 -5.92
N PHE A 174 -7.99 11.62 -5.07
CA PHE A 174 -8.51 11.60 -3.69
C PHE A 174 -7.46 11.95 -2.63
N ARG A 175 -6.25 12.32 -3.06
CA ARG A 175 -5.21 12.79 -2.14
C ARG A 175 -5.56 14.17 -1.60
N THR A 176 -5.32 14.37 -0.32
CA THR A 176 -5.47 15.68 0.33
C THR A 176 -4.13 16.13 0.91
N VAL A 177 -3.97 17.44 1.11
CA VAL A 177 -2.77 18.01 1.76
C VAL A 177 -2.50 17.34 3.11
N GLU A 178 -3.56 17.00 3.86
CA GLU A 178 -3.47 16.34 5.15
C GLU A 178 -2.90 14.91 5.02
N THR A 179 -3.46 14.10 4.10
CA THR A 179 -2.96 12.73 3.88
C THR A 179 -1.54 12.73 3.33
N GLU A 180 -1.19 13.69 2.48
CA GLU A 180 0.19 13.85 1.98
C GLU A 180 1.17 14.22 3.09
N ALA A 181 0.80 15.13 3.99
CA ALA A 181 1.64 15.49 5.12
C ALA A 181 1.92 14.27 6.01
N ARG A 182 0.87 13.49 6.37
CA ARG A 182 1.02 12.26 7.18
C ARG A 182 1.91 11.21 6.51
N LEU A 183 1.75 11.00 5.20
CA LEU A 183 2.59 10.05 4.45
C LEU A 183 4.04 10.53 4.40
N ARG A 184 4.28 11.83 4.20
CA ARG A 184 5.60 12.45 4.21
C ARG A 184 6.29 12.33 5.56
N ASP A 185 5.58 12.59 6.66
CA ASP A 185 6.10 12.46 8.03
C ASP A 185 6.54 11.03 8.33
N ARG A 186 5.86 10.05 7.76
CA ARG A 186 6.19 8.62 7.84
C ARG A 186 7.15 8.16 6.74
N ARG A 187 7.63 9.08 5.89
CA ARG A 187 8.55 8.81 4.76
C ARG A 187 8.01 7.74 3.80
N VAL A 188 6.70 7.73 3.59
CA VAL A 188 6.05 6.88 2.61
C VAL A 188 6.11 7.58 1.26
N GLU A 189 6.68 6.91 0.27
CA GLU A 189 6.66 7.37 -1.10
C GLU A 189 5.37 6.95 -1.79
N CYS A 190 4.77 7.87 -2.55
CA CYS A 190 3.55 7.63 -3.30
C CYS A 190 3.81 7.72 -4.79
N LEU A 191 3.43 6.67 -5.52
CA LEU A 191 3.51 6.62 -6.97
C LEU A 191 2.10 6.58 -7.56
N CYS A 192 1.82 7.46 -8.51
CA CYS A 192 0.56 7.48 -9.25
C CYS A 192 0.72 6.81 -10.61
N LEU A 193 -0.07 5.78 -10.88
CA LEU A 193 0.00 5.05 -12.15
C LEU A 193 -0.30 5.98 -13.35
N VAL A 194 -1.24 6.91 -13.17
CA VAL A 194 -1.60 7.89 -14.21
C VAL A 194 -0.42 8.74 -14.66
N ASP A 195 0.54 8.99 -13.78
CA ASP A 195 1.69 9.84 -14.07
C ASP A 195 2.87 9.03 -14.63
N GLN A 196 3.04 7.79 -14.17
CA GLN A 196 4.23 6.98 -14.37
C GLN A 196 4.09 5.88 -15.43
N VAL A 197 2.86 5.42 -15.69
CA VAL A 197 2.64 4.28 -16.59
C VAL A 197 2.32 4.74 -17.99
N LEU A 198 3.12 4.26 -18.93
CA LEU A 198 2.93 4.43 -20.36
C LEU A 198 2.69 3.08 -21.02
N VAL A 199 2.16 3.11 -22.22
CA VAL A 199 2.09 1.94 -23.09
C VAL A 199 2.86 2.24 -24.36
N ASP A 200 3.69 1.28 -24.81
CA ASP A 200 4.43 1.40 -26.05
C ASP A 200 3.56 0.99 -27.27
N GLU A 201 4.15 1.03 -28.45
CA GLU A 201 3.51 0.67 -29.74
C GLU A 201 3.11 -0.81 -29.82
N HIS A 202 3.71 -1.67 -29.00
CA HIS A 202 3.38 -3.10 -28.91
C HIS A 202 2.32 -3.40 -27.86
N GLY A 203 1.82 -2.38 -27.14
CA GLY A 203 0.83 -2.54 -26.08
C GLY A 203 1.44 -2.96 -24.74
N GLU A 204 2.76 -2.93 -24.59
CA GLU A 204 3.44 -3.28 -23.35
C GLU A 204 3.52 -2.08 -22.39
N PHE A 205 3.33 -2.36 -21.10
CA PHE A 205 3.48 -1.35 -20.07
C PHE A 205 4.95 -0.96 -19.89
N ARG A 206 5.19 0.35 -19.83
CA ARG A 206 6.49 0.97 -19.56
C ARG A 206 6.33 1.91 -18.36
N TRP A 207 7.39 2.04 -17.61
CA TRP A 207 7.44 2.95 -16.48
C TRP A 207 8.24 4.21 -16.85
N GLU A 208 7.64 5.40 -16.67
CA GLU A 208 8.30 6.67 -16.89
C GLU A 208 8.98 7.13 -15.59
N GLY A 209 10.29 7.19 -15.62
CA GLY A 209 11.09 7.60 -14.46
C GLY A 209 11.76 6.42 -13.73
N VAL A 210 12.56 6.79 -12.77
CA VAL A 210 13.20 5.83 -11.86
C VAL A 210 12.36 5.82 -10.59
N VAL A 211 12.02 4.64 -10.09
CA VAL A 211 11.50 4.50 -8.73
C VAL A 211 12.66 4.79 -7.78
N GLU A 212 12.98 6.09 -7.68
CA GLU A 212 13.95 6.56 -6.69
C GLU A 212 13.21 6.71 -5.36
N THR A 213 13.30 5.70 -4.52
CA THR A 213 13.02 5.96 -3.11
C THR A 213 14.07 6.94 -2.62
N ARG A 214 13.70 8.21 -2.52
CA ARG A 214 14.57 9.28 -2.06
C ARG A 214 15.14 8.89 -0.70
N ARG A 215 16.44 8.63 -0.66
CA ARG A 215 17.17 8.79 0.59
C ARG A 215 17.00 10.25 1.01
N ALA A 216 16.41 10.47 2.16
CA ALA A 216 16.52 11.77 2.80
C ALA A 216 18.01 12.06 2.91
N ALA A 217 18.47 13.13 2.26
CA ALA A 217 19.83 13.61 2.39
C ALA A 217 20.08 13.81 3.89
N GLY A 218 20.97 13.01 4.47
CA GLY A 218 21.30 13.08 5.89
C GLY A 218 21.00 11.82 6.72
N GLU A 219 20.46 10.73 6.12
CA GLU A 219 20.37 9.50 6.90
C GLU A 219 21.74 8.87 7.10
N PRO A 220 22.14 8.57 8.36
CA PRO A 220 23.18 7.60 8.59
C PRO A 220 22.78 6.28 7.92
N GLY A 221 23.72 5.60 7.27
CA GLY A 221 23.51 4.38 6.47
C GLY A 221 22.62 3.33 7.15
N PRO A 222 22.15 2.32 6.41
CA PRO A 222 21.11 1.39 6.84
C PRO A 222 21.43 0.84 8.23
N VAL A 223 20.61 1.25 9.21
CA VAL A 223 20.67 0.66 10.54
C VAL A 223 20.19 -0.78 10.38
N PRO A 224 20.98 -1.80 10.70
CA PRO A 224 20.60 -3.20 10.59
C PRO A 224 19.29 -3.44 11.35
N ARG A 225 18.44 -4.37 10.88
CA ARG A 225 17.20 -4.79 11.59
C ARG A 225 17.46 -5.23 13.03
N SER A 226 18.68 -5.51 13.37
CA SER A 226 19.16 -5.69 14.73
C SER A 226 20.24 -4.64 14.99
N VAL A 227 19.89 -3.60 15.72
CA VAL A 227 20.82 -2.61 16.24
C VAL A 227 21.27 -3.11 17.60
N GLY A 228 22.53 -3.20 17.79
CA GLY A 228 23.14 -3.61 19.02
C GLY A 228 24.61 -3.91 18.72
N GLY A 229 25.49 -3.47 19.55
CA GLY A 229 26.91 -3.76 19.44
C GLY A 229 27.39 -4.33 20.78
N GLN A 230 28.54 -4.92 20.81
CA GLN A 230 29.12 -5.39 22.06
C GLN A 230 29.24 -4.28 23.10
N ALA A 231 29.42 -3.02 22.66
CA ALA A 231 29.42 -1.85 23.52
C ALA A 231 28.12 -1.66 24.29
N ALA A 232 26.97 -1.75 23.61
CA ALA A 232 25.66 -1.66 24.25
C ALA A 232 25.41 -2.84 25.20
N VAL A 233 25.80 -4.05 24.81
CA VAL A 233 25.71 -5.24 25.69
C VAL A 233 26.53 -5.05 26.96
N ALA A 234 27.77 -4.55 26.83
CA ALA A 234 28.64 -4.28 27.97
C ALA A 234 28.01 -3.24 28.91
N ALA A 235 27.50 -2.14 28.37
CA ALA A 235 26.82 -1.09 29.13
C ALA A 235 25.59 -1.62 29.90
N VAL A 236 24.75 -2.44 29.27
CA VAL A 236 23.56 -3.04 29.91
C VAL A 236 23.99 -4.01 31.01
N LYS A 237 24.99 -4.86 30.79
CA LYS A 237 25.50 -5.77 31.80
C LYS A 237 26.05 -5.02 33.03
N GLU A 238 26.83 -3.98 32.77
CA GLU A 238 27.41 -3.15 33.83
C GLU A 238 26.33 -2.39 34.61
N TYR A 239 25.33 -1.86 33.92
CA TYR A 239 24.20 -1.20 34.58
C TYR A 239 23.43 -2.15 35.50
N ILE A 240 23.07 -3.35 35.01
CA ILE A 240 22.36 -4.38 35.79
C ILE A 240 23.20 -4.73 37.05
N LYS A 241 24.50 -4.95 36.88
CA LYS A 241 25.43 -5.26 37.98
C LYS A 241 25.53 -4.12 38.99
N ALA A 242 25.72 -2.89 38.51
CA ALA A 242 25.90 -1.73 39.37
C ALA A 242 24.66 -1.37 40.18
N ARG A 243 23.46 -1.68 39.64
CA ARG A 243 22.17 -1.47 40.31
C ARG A 243 21.69 -2.67 41.13
N GLY A 244 22.41 -3.79 41.12
CA GLY A 244 22.02 -5.01 41.82
C GLY A 244 20.71 -5.63 41.31
N LEU A 245 20.37 -5.38 40.06
CA LEU A 245 19.13 -5.87 39.45
C LEU A 245 19.30 -7.29 38.93
N SER A 246 18.23 -8.10 39.00
CA SER A 246 18.18 -9.34 38.21
C SER A 246 17.81 -9.01 36.75
N GLN A 247 18.14 -9.92 35.82
CA GLN A 247 17.71 -9.76 34.41
C GLN A 247 16.20 -9.66 34.26
N THR A 248 15.45 -10.42 35.07
CA THR A 248 13.98 -10.36 35.10
C THR A 248 13.48 -8.99 35.54
N GLN A 249 14.03 -8.42 36.63
CA GLN A 249 13.66 -7.09 37.11
C GLN A 249 13.95 -6.01 36.07
N PHE A 250 15.12 -6.06 35.44
CA PHE A 250 15.50 -5.07 34.44
C PHE A 250 14.67 -5.22 33.14
N SER A 251 14.32 -6.45 32.75
CA SER A 251 13.44 -6.66 31.59
C SER A 251 12.06 -6.04 31.76
N ILE A 252 11.50 -6.14 32.97
CA ILE A 252 10.22 -5.50 33.33
C ILE A 252 10.33 -3.97 33.25
N GLN A 253 11.39 -3.38 33.84
CA GLN A 253 11.61 -1.93 33.79
C GLN A 253 11.76 -1.41 32.37
N ALA A 254 12.38 -2.18 31.49
CA ALA A 254 12.62 -1.82 30.10
C ALA A 254 11.44 -2.14 29.17
N GLY A 255 10.38 -2.78 29.66
CA GLY A 255 9.22 -3.18 28.86
C GLY A 255 9.56 -4.23 27.79
N VAL A 256 10.54 -5.10 28.05
CA VAL A 256 10.96 -6.16 27.12
C VAL A 256 10.80 -7.53 27.78
N SER A 257 10.60 -8.60 27.01
CA SER A 257 10.58 -9.94 27.59
C SER A 257 11.97 -10.37 28.05
N GLU A 258 12.03 -11.14 29.13
CA GLU A 258 13.30 -11.68 29.65
C GLU A 258 14.06 -12.48 28.59
N ARG A 259 13.35 -13.26 27.76
CA ARG A 259 13.93 -13.99 26.63
C ARG A 259 14.61 -13.06 25.64
N THR A 260 13.98 -11.91 25.34
CA THR A 260 14.50 -10.89 24.41
C THR A 260 15.76 -10.25 24.98
N LEU A 261 15.76 -9.91 26.28
CA LEU A 261 16.91 -9.36 26.97
C LEU A 261 18.08 -10.37 27.00
N ARG A 262 17.81 -11.63 27.35
CA ARG A 262 18.81 -12.70 27.38
C ARG A 262 19.46 -12.92 26.00
N ASN A 263 18.66 -12.98 24.94
CA ASN A 263 19.16 -13.09 23.57
C ASN A 263 20.05 -11.88 23.19
N PHE A 264 19.67 -10.68 23.59
CA PHE A 264 20.49 -9.49 23.36
C PHE A 264 21.84 -9.57 24.11
N LEU A 265 21.82 -9.94 25.37
CA LEU A 265 23.04 -10.06 26.17
C LEU A 265 23.99 -11.13 25.65
N THR A 266 23.49 -12.13 24.89
CA THR A 266 24.27 -13.20 24.28
C THR A 266 24.80 -12.82 22.89
N ASN A 267 23.88 -12.30 22.03
CA ASN A 267 24.13 -12.14 20.59
C ASN A 267 24.38 -10.68 20.17
N GLY A 268 24.18 -9.73 21.06
CA GLY A 268 24.32 -8.30 20.78
C GLY A 268 23.29 -7.73 19.80
N LYS A 269 22.22 -8.47 19.51
CA LYS A 269 21.23 -8.10 18.49
C LYS A 269 19.83 -8.00 19.09
N MET A 270 19.16 -6.86 18.88
CA MET A 270 17.82 -6.62 19.39
C MET A 270 17.07 -5.65 18.44
N ARG A 271 15.74 -5.67 18.42
CA ARG A 271 14.95 -4.70 17.69
C ARG A 271 15.15 -3.30 18.26
N ARG A 272 15.15 -2.28 17.38
CA ARG A 272 15.37 -0.88 17.79
C ARG A 272 14.41 -0.41 18.87
N SER A 273 13.11 -0.75 18.77
CA SER A 273 12.10 -0.41 19.79
C SER A 273 12.41 -1.01 21.16
N SER A 274 12.93 -2.24 21.18
CA SER A 274 13.34 -2.89 22.44
C SER A 274 14.62 -2.29 23.01
N LEU A 275 15.57 -1.88 22.15
CA LEU A 275 16.77 -1.14 22.60
C LEU A 275 16.43 0.24 23.14
N ASP A 276 15.45 0.92 22.55
CA ASP A 276 14.94 2.20 23.06
C ASP A 276 14.32 2.04 24.45
N GLY A 277 13.60 0.93 24.69
CA GLY A 277 13.12 0.56 26.02
C GLY A 277 14.27 0.37 27.05
N LEU A 278 15.34 -0.34 26.66
CA LEU A 278 16.52 -0.49 27.51
C LEU A 278 17.20 0.86 27.80
N ALA A 279 17.38 1.68 26.77
CA ALA A 279 17.97 3.02 26.91
C ALA A 279 17.15 3.89 27.87
N LYS A 280 15.83 3.96 27.72
CA LYS A 280 14.94 4.69 28.60
C LYS A 280 15.00 4.20 30.03
N ALA A 281 15.01 2.89 30.26
CA ALA A 281 15.14 2.30 31.60
C ALA A 281 16.48 2.66 32.27
N MET A 282 17.53 2.88 31.45
CA MET A 282 18.84 3.34 31.93
C MET A 282 18.95 4.88 32.05
N GLY A 283 17.94 5.65 31.60
CA GLY A 283 18.00 7.10 31.54
C GLY A 283 18.95 7.64 30.47
N LEU A 284 19.12 6.91 29.37
CA LEU A 284 19.97 7.23 28.23
C LEU A 284 19.17 7.46 26.97
N SER A 285 19.74 8.19 26.01
CA SER A 285 19.27 8.12 24.63
C SER A 285 19.71 6.80 23.98
N LEU A 286 19.00 6.38 22.94
CA LEU A 286 19.37 5.18 22.18
C LEU A 286 20.81 5.27 21.62
N GLU A 287 21.23 6.47 21.17
CA GLU A 287 22.56 6.69 20.65
C GLU A 287 23.65 6.53 21.73
N GLN A 288 23.39 7.04 22.93
CA GLN A 288 24.29 6.89 24.07
C GLN A 288 24.44 5.42 24.46
N LEU A 289 23.35 4.66 24.51
CA LEU A 289 23.41 3.22 24.76
C LEU A 289 24.22 2.49 23.68
N LEU A 290 24.03 2.83 22.41
CA LEU A 290 24.77 2.21 21.31
C LEU A 290 26.25 2.52 21.31
N ARG A 291 26.67 3.65 21.85
CA ARG A 291 28.08 4.00 22.11
C ARG A 291 28.64 3.29 23.35
N GLY A 292 27.80 2.58 24.10
CA GLY A 292 28.23 1.92 25.34
C GLY A 292 28.36 2.87 26.52
N GLU A 293 27.69 4.02 26.47
CA GLU A 293 27.71 4.99 27.57
C GLU A 293 26.92 4.48 28.78
N LEU A 294 27.39 4.83 29.96
CA LEU A 294 26.71 4.58 31.22
C LEU A 294 26.03 5.87 31.73
N PRO A 295 24.92 5.75 32.45
CA PRO A 295 24.27 6.90 33.05
C PRO A 295 25.22 7.69 33.96
N VAL A 296 25.05 9.02 33.98
CA VAL A 296 25.90 9.92 34.81
C VAL A 296 25.85 9.52 36.29
N SER A 297 24.73 8.98 36.76
CA SER A 297 24.54 8.48 38.12
C SER A 297 25.46 7.28 38.50
N LEU A 298 26.05 6.61 37.52
CA LEU A 298 26.98 5.51 37.69
C LEU A 298 28.45 5.91 37.40
N LYS A 299 28.66 7.12 36.87
CA LYS A 299 29.98 7.71 36.60
C LYS A 299 30.56 8.44 37.81
N SER A 300 29.95 8.31 38.99
CA SER A 300 30.44 8.96 40.20
C SER A 300 31.83 8.45 40.60
N PRO A 301 32.77 9.32 41.04
CA PRO A 301 34.17 8.99 41.14
C PRO A 301 34.43 7.98 42.27
N ARG A 302 35.11 6.90 41.94
CA ARG A 302 35.98 6.22 42.91
C ARG A 302 37.08 7.22 43.23
N GLY A 303 36.92 7.94 44.28
CA GLY A 303 37.88 8.90 44.75
C GLY A 303 37.72 9.13 46.25
N ARG A 304 38.25 8.33 47.08
CA ARG A 304 39.30 8.52 48.07
C ARG A 304 39.37 7.33 48.99
#